data_d361fef788767870130ec4b4b74eaf26
#
_entry.id   d361fef788767870130ec4b4b74eaf26
#
_cell.length_a   1.000
_cell.length_b   1.000
_cell.length_c   1.000
_cell.angle_alpha   90.00
_cell.angle_beta   90.00
_cell.angle_gamma   90.00
#
_symmetry.space_group_name_H-M   'P 1'
#
loop_
_entity.id
_entity.type
_entity.pdbx_description
1 polymer ?
#
loop_
_entity_poly.entity_id
_entity_poly.type
_entity_poly.pdbx_seq_one_letter_code
_entity_poly.pdbx_strand_id
1 'polypeptide(L)'
;MPNETITGFKRKAGIKGSLAPLSGSKYSMIDAHLHVLNFLQESPPAELLLRAMDKAGVEKSVIFGLPVVKLWAEHDREAPDYYLSNDSRCYYYQLTDVMLHQFVTSMPAEQQHRFLPLFCGFNPVDKYAIRDVERIYNLYPGFWKGIGELLLRHDDLTAFTYGEPARANHQALYPVFEFAADKNLPVLMHQNISSVTKPNYPVYLYELEDALRNFPKTTFVFAHCGISRRISVPFYYKMTERLLDQYPHLYMDISWIIFDEIICPGGIPDPRWTVLIEKYSHRFCLGSDLVTRFERMGIELSRYDVFLDTLSPDACSNVCVKTADGLYNR
;
A
#
# COMPACT_ATOMS: atom_id res chain seq x y z
N MET A 1 -26.10 12.35 34.89
CA MET A 1 -24.93 11.50 34.64
C MET A 1 -24.05 12.24 33.64
N PRO A 2 -22.80 12.60 33.94
CA PRO A 2 -22.00 13.45 33.08
C PRO A 2 -21.41 12.66 31.94
N ASN A 3 -21.41 13.26 30.74
CA ASN A 3 -20.77 12.84 29.50
C ASN A 3 -19.25 12.73 29.69
N GLU A 4 -18.71 11.54 29.56
CA GLU A 4 -17.27 11.36 29.35
C GLU A 4 -16.97 11.58 27.86
N THR A 5 -16.40 12.72 27.60
CA THR A 5 -15.83 13.11 26.31
C THR A 5 -14.63 12.21 26.02
N ILE A 6 -14.70 11.43 24.95
CA ILE A 6 -13.55 10.69 24.41
C ILE A 6 -12.56 11.74 23.88
N THR A 7 -11.60 12.06 24.73
CA THR A 7 -10.52 12.98 24.40
C THR A 7 -9.52 12.31 23.45
N GLY A 8 -9.30 13.02 22.34
CA GLY A 8 -8.43 12.64 21.26
C GLY A 8 -7.03 12.17 21.68
N PHE A 9 -6.48 11.27 20.88
CA PHE A 9 -5.08 10.86 20.92
C PHE A 9 -4.17 12.08 20.76
N LYS A 10 -3.69 12.61 21.88
CA LYS A 10 -2.60 13.58 21.88
C LYS A 10 -1.31 12.87 21.48
N ARG A 11 -0.79 13.19 20.30
CA ARG A 11 0.60 12.92 19.97
C ARG A 11 1.48 13.45 21.11
N LYS A 12 2.27 12.60 21.76
CA LYS A 12 3.32 13.03 22.66
C LYS A 12 4.31 13.88 21.87
N ALA A 13 4.25 15.17 22.03
CA ALA A 13 5.29 16.08 21.58
C ALA A 13 6.46 15.97 22.56
N GLY A 14 7.66 15.85 22.03
CA GLY A 14 8.83 16.27 22.74
C GLY A 14 9.97 15.28 22.85
N ILE A 15 10.81 15.23 21.82
CA ILE A 15 12.26 15.21 22.03
C ILE A 15 12.79 16.40 21.23
N LYS A 16 13.10 17.50 21.93
CA LYS A 16 13.92 18.59 21.40
C LYS A 16 15.38 18.13 21.42
N GLY A 17 15.77 17.35 20.43
CA GLY A 17 17.14 17.18 20.03
C GLY A 17 17.35 17.98 18.76
N SER A 18 18.46 18.69 18.62
CA SER A 18 18.93 19.32 17.39
C SER A 18 19.02 18.22 16.31
N LEU A 19 17.98 18.13 15.47
CA LEU A 19 17.98 17.21 14.34
C LEU A 19 18.89 17.80 13.27
N ALA A 20 20.04 17.18 13.06
CA ALA A 20 20.75 17.26 11.78
C ALA A 20 19.74 16.94 10.66
N PRO A 21 19.87 17.52 9.45
CA PRO A 21 18.99 17.18 8.35
C PRO A 21 19.07 15.66 8.16
N LEU A 22 17.96 14.96 8.42
CA LEU A 22 17.87 13.52 8.27
C LEU A 22 18.18 13.22 6.80
N SER A 23 19.37 12.67 6.54
CA SER A 23 19.70 12.01 5.29
C SER A 23 18.74 10.86 5.09
N GLY A 24 18.44 10.47 3.84
CA GLY A 24 17.67 9.28 3.54
C GLY A 24 18.28 8.02 4.19
N SER A 25 17.70 6.87 3.91
CA SER A 25 18.25 5.57 4.31
C SER A 25 19.70 5.43 3.84
N LYS A 26 20.51 4.69 4.59
CA LYS A 26 21.87 4.31 4.17
C LYS A 26 21.88 3.22 3.10
N TYR A 27 20.72 2.63 2.82
CA TYR A 27 20.52 1.62 1.78
C TYR A 27 19.89 2.24 0.55
N SER A 28 20.31 1.80 -0.65
CA SER A 28 19.58 2.06 -1.88
C SER A 28 18.31 1.24 -1.89
N MET A 29 17.18 1.85 -2.30
CA MET A 29 15.86 1.23 -2.19
C MET A 29 14.99 1.49 -3.41
N ILE A 30 14.05 0.57 -3.64
CA ILE A 30 12.82 0.84 -4.38
C ILE A 30 11.70 1.04 -3.35
N ASP A 31 11.06 2.21 -3.37
CA ASP A 31 9.86 2.43 -2.59
C ASP A 31 8.69 1.70 -3.26
N ALA A 32 8.31 0.53 -2.72
CA ALA A 32 7.31 -0.33 -3.34
C ALA A 32 5.86 0.05 -3.02
N HIS A 33 5.62 1.16 -2.30
CA HIS A 33 4.29 1.58 -1.90
C HIS A 33 4.21 3.10 -1.71
N LEU A 34 3.68 3.82 -2.70
CA LEU A 34 3.58 5.29 -2.65
C LEU A 34 2.32 5.79 -3.36
N HIS A 35 1.46 6.52 -2.63
CA HIS A 35 0.32 7.22 -3.22
C HIS A 35 0.71 8.63 -3.67
N VAL A 36 0.58 8.89 -4.97
CA VAL A 36 0.87 10.22 -5.54
C VAL A 36 -0.38 11.09 -5.67
N LEU A 37 -1.56 10.55 -5.46
CA LEU A 37 -2.82 11.28 -5.36
C LEU A 37 -3.43 11.06 -3.97
N ASN A 38 -3.96 12.12 -3.37
CA ASN A 38 -4.61 12.07 -2.07
C ASN A 38 -6.11 11.72 -2.16
N PHE A 39 -6.82 11.79 -1.04
CA PHE A 39 -8.25 11.51 -0.91
C PHE A 39 -9.18 12.51 -1.65
N LEU A 40 -8.62 13.59 -2.21
CA LEU A 40 -9.30 14.59 -3.03
C LEU A 40 -8.83 14.54 -4.49
N GLN A 41 -8.03 13.54 -4.85
CA GLN A 41 -7.40 13.40 -6.17
C GLN A 41 -6.43 14.55 -6.51
N GLU A 42 -5.78 15.09 -5.49
CA GLU A 42 -4.76 16.13 -5.64
C GLU A 42 -3.37 15.53 -5.49
N SER A 43 -2.40 16.11 -6.17
CA SER A 43 -0.99 15.75 -6.09
C SER A 43 -0.11 17.00 -6.04
N PRO A 44 0.96 17.01 -5.23
CA PRO A 44 2.04 17.97 -5.42
C PRO A 44 2.70 17.78 -6.81
N PRO A 45 3.41 18.80 -7.34
CA PRO A 45 4.16 18.65 -8.59
C PRO A 45 5.11 17.45 -8.56
N ALA A 46 5.19 16.71 -9.68
CA ALA A 46 5.97 15.47 -9.77
C ALA A 46 7.48 15.68 -9.55
N GLU A 47 8.00 16.87 -9.83
CA GLU A 47 9.40 17.25 -9.54
C GLU A 47 9.72 17.24 -8.05
N LEU A 48 8.70 17.44 -7.17
CA LEU A 48 8.90 17.33 -5.73
C LEU A 48 9.15 15.88 -5.33
N LEU A 49 8.47 14.95 -5.96
CA LEU A 49 8.71 13.52 -5.76
C LEU A 49 10.13 13.14 -6.19
N LEU A 50 10.56 13.53 -7.39
CA LEU A 50 11.92 13.24 -7.85
C LEU A 50 12.99 13.77 -6.88
N ARG A 51 12.84 15.01 -6.42
CA ARG A 51 13.77 15.58 -5.43
C ARG A 51 13.75 14.84 -4.09
N ALA A 52 12.58 14.36 -3.68
CA ALA A 52 12.46 13.55 -2.47
C ALA A 52 13.15 12.20 -2.62
N MET A 53 12.94 11.53 -3.77
CA MET A 53 13.60 10.28 -4.11
C MET A 53 15.13 10.42 -4.14
N ASP A 54 15.65 11.47 -4.80
CA ASP A 54 17.09 11.73 -4.85
C ASP A 54 17.69 11.95 -3.47
N LYS A 55 17.00 12.74 -2.63
CA LYS A 55 17.43 13.01 -1.25
C LYS A 55 17.36 11.78 -0.36
N ALA A 56 16.39 10.89 -0.60
CA ALA A 56 16.18 9.67 0.19
C ALA A 56 17.02 8.47 -0.28
N GLY A 57 17.69 8.56 -1.43
CA GLY A 57 18.41 7.43 -2.03
C GLY A 57 17.49 6.39 -2.66
N VAL A 58 16.30 6.82 -3.13
CA VAL A 58 15.31 5.95 -3.77
C VAL A 58 15.53 5.93 -5.28
N GLU A 59 15.83 4.77 -5.83
CA GLU A 59 16.08 4.62 -7.26
C GLU A 59 14.79 4.67 -8.09
N LYS A 60 13.79 3.91 -7.66
CA LYS A 60 12.47 3.82 -8.29
C LYS A 60 11.37 3.82 -7.24
N SER A 61 10.17 4.21 -7.63
CA SER A 61 8.97 4.11 -6.79
C SER A 61 7.83 3.42 -7.53
N VAL A 62 7.21 2.45 -6.88
CA VAL A 62 5.90 1.92 -7.29
C VAL A 62 4.86 2.92 -6.85
N ILE A 63 4.15 3.50 -7.81
CA ILE A 63 3.25 4.62 -7.59
C ILE A 63 1.83 4.32 -8.06
N PHE A 64 0.87 4.82 -7.31
CA PHE A 64 -0.55 4.72 -7.63
C PHE A 64 -1.33 5.84 -6.95
N GLY A 65 -2.61 5.98 -7.31
CA GLY A 65 -3.51 6.92 -6.66
C GLY A 65 -4.27 6.28 -5.52
N LEU A 66 -5.24 7.03 -4.99
CA LEU A 66 -6.29 6.50 -4.12
C LEU A 66 -7.58 6.43 -4.94
N PRO A 67 -8.17 5.24 -5.11
CA PRO A 67 -9.36 5.09 -5.98
C PRO A 67 -10.65 5.56 -5.32
N VAL A 68 -10.58 6.09 -4.10
CA VAL A 68 -11.75 6.48 -3.29
C VAL A 68 -11.67 7.96 -2.93
N VAL A 69 -12.75 8.68 -3.20
CA VAL A 69 -12.91 10.13 -2.94
C VAL A 69 -13.97 10.35 -1.88
N LYS A 70 -13.71 11.28 -0.98
CA LYS A 70 -14.69 11.76 0.00
C LYS A 70 -15.72 12.65 -0.68
N LEU A 71 -17.01 12.34 -0.50
CA LEU A 71 -18.10 13.16 -1.01
C LEU A 71 -18.17 14.49 -0.23
N TRP A 72 -18.28 15.58 -0.95
CA TRP A 72 -18.73 16.86 -0.36
C TRP A 72 -20.25 16.94 -0.49
N ALA A 73 -20.94 16.62 0.60
CA ALA A 73 -22.39 16.58 0.61
C ALA A 73 -23.01 17.96 0.84
N GLU A 74 -24.29 18.14 0.43
CA GLU A 74 -25.03 19.40 0.53
C GLU A 74 -25.07 19.97 1.97
N HIS A 75 -25.09 19.09 2.97
CA HIS A 75 -25.15 19.49 4.38
C HIS A 75 -23.79 19.89 4.96
N ASP A 76 -22.67 19.62 4.25
CA ASP A 76 -21.33 19.96 4.69
C ASP A 76 -21.00 21.39 4.26
N ARG A 77 -20.73 22.28 5.23
CA ARG A 77 -20.43 23.69 4.96
C ARG A 77 -19.05 23.90 4.32
N GLU A 78 -18.10 23.04 4.67
CA GLU A 78 -16.72 23.12 4.22
C GLU A 78 -16.39 21.90 3.36
N ALA A 79 -15.53 22.09 2.35
CA ALA A 79 -15.01 20.98 1.58
C ALA A 79 -14.25 20.03 2.50
N PRO A 80 -14.43 18.71 2.37
CA PRO A 80 -13.63 17.77 3.12
C PRO A 80 -12.14 17.87 2.70
N ASP A 81 -11.25 17.78 3.66
CA ASP A 81 -9.78 17.77 3.44
C ASP A 81 -9.16 16.38 3.71
N TYR A 82 -9.95 15.49 4.30
CA TYR A 82 -9.55 14.13 4.66
C TYR A 82 -10.75 13.19 4.67
N TYR A 83 -10.54 11.90 4.45
CA TYR A 83 -11.64 10.91 4.39
C TYR A 83 -12.42 10.74 5.71
N LEU A 84 -11.88 11.19 6.82
CA LEU A 84 -12.52 11.20 8.13
C LEU A 84 -12.99 12.59 8.57
N SER A 85 -12.95 13.61 7.71
CA SER A 85 -13.27 15.00 8.09
C SER A 85 -14.75 15.22 8.40
N ASN A 86 -15.64 14.38 7.88
CA ASN A 86 -17.10 14.44 8.12
C ASN A 86 -17.75 13.06 7.98
N ASP A 87 -19.07 12.97 8.16
CA ASP A 87 -19.85 11.74 8.08
C ASP A 87 -20.29 11.36 6.65
N SER A 88 -19.94 12.15 5.64
CA SER A 88 -20.29 11.87 4.25
C SER A 88 -19.63 10.59 3.74
N ARG A 89 -20.27 9.93 2.79
CA ARG A 89 -19.77 8.69 2.20
C ARG A 89 -18.61 8.96 1.27
N CYS A 90 -17.83 7.91 1.00
CA CYS A 90 -16.84 7.86 -0.06
C CYS A 90 -17.41 7.17 -1.29
N TYR A 91 -16.82 7.44 -2.45
CA TYR A 91 -17.17 6.77 -3.71
C TYR A 91 -15.93 6.46 -4.53
N TYR A 92 -16.00 5.44 -5.39
CA TYR A 92 -14.90 5.10 -6.29
C TYR A 92 -14.80 6.10 -7.43
N TYR A 93 -13.56 6.48 -7.79
CA TYR A 93 -13.26 7.52 -8.77
C TYR A 93 -12.40 6.98 -9.89
N GLN A 94 -12.98 6.87 -11.09
CA GLN A 94 -12.34 6.20 -12.23
C GLN A 94 -11.24 7.04 -12.89
N LEU A 95 -11.24 8.37 -12.73
CA LEU A 95 -10.21 9.22 -13.34
C LEU A 95 -8.86 9.18 -12.62
N THR A 96 -8.77 8.53 -11.47
CA THR A 96 -7.53 8.38 -10.69
C THR A 96 -6.35 7.93 -11.56
N ASP A 97 -6.56 6.93 -12.41
CA ASP A 97 -5.49 6.37 -13.24
C ASP A 97 -5.09 7.31 -14.40
N VAL A 98 -6.05 8.07 -14.92
CA VAL A 98 -5.76 9.12 -15.93
C VAL A 98 -4.90 10.22 -15.31
N MET A 99 -5.20 10.62 -14.08
CA MET A 99 -4.43 11.63 -13.36
C MET A 99 -3.03 11.11 -13.00
N LEU A 100 -2.91 9.82 -12.63
CA LEU A 100 -1.60 9.19 -12.43
C LEU A 100 -0.77 9.19 -13.72
N HIS A 101 -1.37 8.86 -14.85
CA HIS A 101 -0.67 8.92 -16.14
C HIS A 101 -0.20 10.36 -16.44
N GLN A 102 -1.06 11.36 -16.23
CA GLN A 102 -0.68 12.78 -16.40
C GLN A 102 0.46 13.18 -15.45
N PHE A 103 0.42 12.72 -14.20
CA PHE A 103 1.48 12.97 -13.22
C PHE A 103 2.83 12.46 -13.73
N VAL A 104 2.91 11.22 -14.19
CA VAL A 104 4.17 10.63 -14.69
C VAL A 104 4.62 11.33 -15.99
N THR A 105 3.71 11.55 -16.93
CA THR A 105 4.04 12.14 -18.23
C THR A 105 4.33 13.65 -18.18
N SER A 106 4.04 14.31 -17.08
CA SER A 106 4.48 15.69 -16.84
C SER A 106 5.99 15.80 -16.62
N MET A 107 6.65 14.67 -16.30
CA MET A 107 8.09 14.61 -16.09
C MET A 107 8.86 14.45 -17.40
N PRO A 108 10.12 14.93 -17.48
CA PRO A 108 11.00 14.63 -18.61
C PRO A 108 11.08 13.12 -18.88
N ALA A 109 11.07 12.75 -20.16
CA ALA A 109 11.00 11.34 -20.59
C ALA A 109 12.12 10.47 -19.95
N GLU A 110 13.31 11.05 -19.80
CA GLU A 110 14.47 10.40 -19.17
C GLU A 110 14.31 10.12 -17.68
N GLN A 111 13.30 10.71 -17.02
CA GLN A 111 13.01 10.48 -15.60
C GLN A 111 11.83 9.54 -15.39
N GLN A 112 10.99 9.32 -16.40
CA GLN A 112 9.76 8.55 -16.26
C GLN A 112 10.03 7.07 -15.90
N HIS A 113 11.18 6.50 -16.29
CA HIS A 113 11.58 5.13 -15.98
C HIS A 113 11.79 4.86 -14.48
N ARG A 114 11.86 5.91 -13.66
CA ARG A 114 11.94 5.81 -12.19
C ARG A 114 10.60 5.49 -11.55
N PHE A 115 9.51 5.61 -12.30
CA PHE A 115 8.16 5.34 -11.81
C PHE A 115 7.64 4.02 -12.34
N LEU A 116 7.06 3.22 -11.44
CA LEU A 116 6.46 1.93 -11.71
C LEU A 116 4.94 2.04 -11.43
N PRO A 117 4.15 2.58 -12.37
CA PRO A 117 2.75 2.94 -12.13
C PRO A 117 1.84 1.71 -12.08
N LEU A 118 0.97 1.65 -11.05
CA LEU A 118 -0.13 0.71 -10.95
C LEU A 118 -1.45 1.45 -11.14
N PHE A 119 -2.46 0.77 -11.69
CA PHE A 119 -3.79 1.35 -11.80
C PHE A 119 -4.80 0.70 -10.86
N CYS A 120 -5.70 1.50 -10.31
CA CYS A 120 -6.66 1.10 -9.28
C CYS A 120 -8.02 1.79 -9.40
N GLY A 121 -8.22 2.67 -10.39
CA GLY A 121 -9.38 3.55 -10.54
C GLY A 121 -10.65 2.83 -11.00
N PHE A 122 -11.07 1.76 -10.33
CA PHE A 122 -12.31 1.05 -10.60
C PHE A 122 -12.99 0.59 -9.31
N ASN A 123 -14.27 0.29 -9.39
CA ASN A 123 -15.03 -0.22 -8.25
C ASN A 123 -14.87 -1.75 -8.13
N PRO A 124 -14.20 -2.27 -7.09
CA PRO A 124 -13.91 -3.71 -6.95
C PRO A 124 -15.14 -4.57 -6.61
N VAL A 125 -16.30 -3.97 -6.38
CA VAL A 125 -17.57 -4.69 -6.17
C VAL A 125 -18.52 -4.62 -7.36
N ASP A 126 -18.13 -3.92 -8.43
CA ASP A 126 -18.89 -3.84 -9.66
C ASP A 126 -18.46 -4.97 -10.62
N LYS A 127 -19.42 -5.76 -11.12
CA LYS A 127 -19.15 -6.80 -12.11
C LYS A 127 -18.61 -6.26 -13.44
N TYR A 128 -18.79 -4.98 -13.72
CA TYR A 128 -18.19 -4.30 -14.86
C TYR A 128 -16.74 -3.84 -14.63
N ALA A 129 -16.18 -4.00 -13.43
CA ALA A 129 -14.81 -3.61 -13.10
C ALA A 129 -13.79 -4.09 -14.14
N ILE A 130 -13.94 -5.31 -14.64
CA ILE A 130 -13.06 -5.83 -15.70
C ILE A 130 -13.07 -4.97 -16.96
N ARG A 131 -14.19 -4.35 -17.32
CA ARG A 131 -14.26 -3.47 -18.50
C ARG A 131 -13.50 -2.16 -18.29
N ASP A 132 -13.51 -1.65 -17.08
CA ASP A 132 -12.74 -0.46 -16.72
C ASP A 132 -11.24 -0.78 -16.71
N VAL A 133 -10.87 -1.94 -16.17
CA VAL A 133 -9.50 -2.47 -16.21
C VAL A 133 -8.98 -2.62 -17.64
N GLU A 134 -9.76 -3.26 -18.54
CA GLU A 134 -9.40 -3.40 -19.95
C GLU A 134 -9.25 -2.05 -20.66
N ARG A 135 -10.15 -1.10 -20.38
CA ARG A 135 -10.12 0.23 -20.98
C ARG A 135 -8.87 1.01 -20.59
N ILE A 136 -8.58 1.10 -19.29
CA ILE A 136 -7.44 1.88 -18.81
C ILE A 136 -6.12 1.25 -19.23
N TYR A 137 -6.03 -0.09 -19.23
CA TYR A 137 -4.85 -0.80 -19.71
C TYR A 137 -4.57 -0.52 -21.19
N ASN A 138 -5.62 -0.56 -22.03
CA ASN A 138 -5.50 -0.34 -23.47
C ASN A 138 -5.36 1.15 -23.83
N LEU A 139 -5.80 2.07 -22.98
CA LEU A 139 -5.68 3.51 -23.20
C LEU A 139 -4.20 3.96 -23.15
N TYR A 140 -3.38 3.30 -22.33
CA TYR A 140 -1.96 3.62 -22.16
C TYR A 140 -1.09 2.37 -22.32
N PRO A 141 -0.89 1.87 -23.55
CA PRO A 141 -0.16 0.63 -23.80
C PRO A 141 1.29 0.69 -23.29
N GLY A 142 1.72 -0.33 -22.55
CA GLY A 142 3.09 -0.44 -22.03
C GLY A 142 3.40 0.44 -20.82
N PHE A 143 2.45 1.25 -20.37
CA PHE A 143 2.65 2.16 -19.23
C PHE A 143 2.54 1.43 -17.89
N TRP A 144 1.53 0.58 -17.71
CA TRP A 144 1.18 -0.04 -16.45
C TRP A 144 2.11 -1.19 -16.05
N LYS A 145 2.48 -1.23 -14.77
CA LYS A 145 3.38 -2.23 -14.17
C LYS A 145 2.66 -3.19 -13.22
N GLY A 146 1.38 -2.95 -12.93
CA GLY A 146 0.56 -3.78 -12.06
C GLY A 146 -0.82 -3.19 -11.86
N ILE A 147 -1.63 -3.85 -11.05
CA ILE A 147 -2.97 -3.43 -10.61
C ILE A 147 -2.91 -3.16 -9.11
N GLY A 148 -3.37 -2.00 -8.68
CA GLY A 148 -3.39 -1.67 -7.25
C GLY A 148 -3.06 -0.20 -6.94
N GLU A 149 -3.17 0.20 -5.71
CA GLU A 149 -3.57 -0.61 -4.57
C GLU A 149 -5.09 -0.84 -4.59
N LEU A 150 -5.52 -2.08 -4.57
CA LEU A 150 -6.94 -2.41 -4.39
C LEU A 150 -7.30 -2.27 -2.92
N LEU A 151 -8.15 -1.32 -2.58
CA LEU A 151 -8.62 -1.11 -1.21
C LEU A 151 -9.76 -2.08 -0.89
N LEU A 152 -9.41 -3.20 -0.24
CA LEU A 152 -10.34 -4.26 0.19
C LEU A 152 -10.33 -4.32 1.72
N ARG A 153 -11.50 -4.46 2.35
CA ARG A 153 -11.62 -4.54 3.82
C ARG A 153 -10.83 -3.47 4.58
N HIS A 154 -10.74 -2.27 4.02
CA HIS A 154 -10.12 -1.16 4.73
C HIS A 154 -11.11 -0.63 5.78
N ASP A 155 -10.64 -0.46 7.03
CA ASP A 155 -11.46 -0.10 8.20
C ASP A 155 -12.27 1.18 8.01
N ASP A 156 -11.65 2.17 7.37
CA ASP A 156 -12.19 3.51 7.28
C ASP A 156 -12.65 3.84 5.86
N LEU A 157 -11.87 3.54 4.83
CA LEU A 157 -12.18 3.95 3.46
C LEU A 157 -13.30 3.12 2.84
N THR A 158 -13.12 1.80 2.73
CA THR A 158 -14.13 0.95 2.10
C THR A 158 -15.35 0.71 2.97
N ALA A 159 -15.23 0.88 4.27
CA ALA A 159 -16.39 0.86 5.19
C ALA A 159 -17.34 2.05 4.95
N PHE A 160 -16.84 3.16 4.40
CA PHE A 160 -17.65 4.35 4.10
C PHE A 160 -18.13 4.43 2.64
N THR A 161 -17.78 3.47 1.77
CA THR A 161 -18.29 3.44 0.40
C THR A 161 -19.74 2.96 0.35
N TYR A 162 -20.45 3.31 -0.74
CA TYR A 162 -21.76 2.77 -1.01
C TYR A 162 -21.69 1.32 -1.49
N GLY A 163 -22.71 0.56 -1.18
CA GLY A 163 -22.85 -0.84 -1.62
C GLY A 163 -22.25 -1.83 -0.61
N GLU A 164 -21.92 -3.02 -1.10
CA GLU A 164 -21.31 -4.06 -0.30
C GLU A 164 -19.82 -3.80 -0.07
N PRO A 165 -19.23 -4.34 1.03
CA PRO A 165 -17.82 -4.17 1.30
C PRO A 165 -16.95 -4.86 0.24
N ALA A 166 -15.95 -4.14 -0.26
CA ALA A 166 -14.92 -4.72 -1.10
C ALA A 166 -14.10 -5.76 -0.29
N ARG A 167 -13.84 -6.93 -0.90
CA ARG A 167 -13.10 -8.04 -0.28
C ARG A 167 -12.36 -8.85 -1.34
N ALA A 168 -11.29 -9.53 -0.96
CA ALA A 168 -10.40 -10.22 -1.90
C ALA A 168 -11.11 -11.30 -2.72
N ASN A 169 -12.10 -12.00 -2.18
CA ASN A 169 -12.86 -12.99 -2.90
C ASN A 169 -14.20 -12.48 -3.45
N HIS A 170 -14.32 -11.18 -3.72
CA HIS A 170 -15.50 -10.66 -4.39
C HIS A 170 -15.53 -11.10 -5.85
N GLN A 171 -16.67 -11.63 -6.32
CA GLN A 171 -16.78 -12.22 -7.67
C GLN A 171 -16.46 -11.23 -8.81
N ALA A 172 -16.67 -9.92 -8.59
CA ALA A 172 -16.30 -8.89 -9.55
C ALA A 172 -14.79 -8.82 -9.83
N LEU A 173 -13.96 -9.27 -8.89
CA LEU A 173 -12.50 -9.29 -9.02
C LEU A 173 -11.97 -10.54 -9.75
N TYR A 174 -12.76 -11.59 -9.90
CA TYR A 174 -12.30 -12.84 -10.53
C TYR A 174 -11.80 -12.60 -11.97
N PRO A 175 -12.55 -11.93 -12.85
CA PRO A 175 -12.05 -11.62 -14.19
C PRO A 175 -10.85 -10.64 -14.16
N VAL A 176 -10.74 -9.79 -13.15
CA VAL A 176 -9.59 -8.88 -12.98
C VAL A 176 -8.33 -9.66 -12.62
N PHE A 177 -8.43 -10.66 -11.76
CA PHE A 177 -7.29 -11.53 -11.41
C PHE A 177 -6.85 -12.40 -12.59
N GLU A 178 -7.79 -12.94 -13.37
CA GLU A 178 -7.48 -13.64 -14.63
C GLU A 178 -6.77 -12.73 -15.63
N PHE A 179 -7.28 -11.52 -15.83
CA PHE A 179 -6.64 -10.51 -16.67
C PHE A 179 -5.22 -10.18 -16.20
N ALA A 180 -5.03 -10.00 -14.89
CA ALA A 180 -3.72 -9.74 -14.30
C ALA A 180 -2.73 -10.87 -14.60
N ALA A 181 -3.17 -12.13 -14.47
CA ALA A 181 -2.36 -13.31 -14.82
C ALA A 181 -2.00 -13.33 -16.32
N ASP A 182 -2.97 -13.09 -17.21
CA ASP A 182 -2.78 -13.07 -18.66
C ASP A 182 -1.83 -11.96 -19.12
N LYS A 183 -1.81 -10.82 -18.45
CA LYS A 183 -0.93 -9.68 -18.72
C LYS A 183 0.36 -9.71 -17.90
N ASN A 184 0.55 -10.72 -17.03
CA ASN A 184 1.69 -10.83 -16.11
C ASN A 184 1.85 -9.57 -15.22
N LEU A 185 0.72 -9.03 -14.76
CA LEU A 185 0.65 -7.88 -13.87
C LEU A 185 0.49 -8.34 -12.43
N PRO A 186 1.36 -7.95 -11.49
CA PRO A 186 1.12 -8.19 -10.06
C PRO A 186 -0.09 -7.37 -9.58
N VAL A 187 -0.81 -7.91 -8.61
CA VAL A 187 -1.97 -7.28 -7.97
C VAL A 187 -1.61 -6.92 -6.53
N LEU A 188 -1.46 -5.63 -6.26
CA LEU A 188 -1.25 -5.10 -4.91
C LEU A 188 -2.61 -4.93 -4.23
N MET A 189 -2.80 -5.61 -3.08
CA MET A 189 -4.07 -5.63 -2.35
C MET A 189 -3.92 -5.17 -0.91
N HIS A 190 -4.67 -4.17 -0.51
CA HIS A 190 -4.98 -3.86 0.88
C HIS A 190 -6.19 -4.68 1.32
N GLN A 191 -5.97 -5.69 2.10
CA GLN A 191 -7.04 -6.53 2.65
C GLN A 191 -6.80 -6.74 4.14
N ASN A 192 -7.49 -6.00 4.99
CA ASN A 192 -7.42 -6.26 6.42
C ASN A 192 -7.86 -7.71 6.71
N ILE A 193 -7.04 -8.43 7.47
CA ILE A 193 -7.35 -9.82 7.83
C ILE A 193 -8.34 -9.95 8.98
N SER A 194 -8.60 -8.86 9.68
CA SER A 194 -9.48 -8.82 10.84
C SER A 194 -10.44 -7.64 10.79
N SER A 195 -11.34 -7.60 11.75
CA SER A 195 -12.33 -6.54 11.95
C SER A 195 -11.96 -5.71 13.17
N VAL A 196 -12.29 -4.43 13.18
CA VAL A 196 -12.12 -3.52 14.34
C VAL A 196 -12.86 -4.01 15.60
N THR A 197 -13.92 -4.81 15.43
CA THR A 197 -14.69 -5.39 16.54
C THR A 197 -14.09 -6.71 17.03
N LYS A 198 -13.22 -7.34 16.27
CA LYS A 198 -12.51 -8.59 16.62
C LYS A 198 -11.05 -8.51 16.20
N PRO A 199 -10.27 -7.54 16.73
CA PRO A 199 -8.94 -7.22 16.22
C PRO A 199 -7.92 -8.35 16.37
N ASN A 200 -8.17 -9.29 17.30
CA ASN A 200 -7.24 -10.38 17.62
C ASN A 200 -7.54 -11.68 16.84
N TYR A 201 -8.57 -11.68 15.98
CA TYR A 201 -8.95 -12.86 15.20
C TYR A 201 -8.92 -12.55 13.72
N PRO A 202 -8.32 -13.39 12.88
CA PRO A 202 -8.21 -13.16 11.44
C PRO A 202 -9.52 -13.54 10.71
N VAL A 203 -10.61 -12.84 11.04
CA VAL A 203 -11.98 -13.16 10.56
C VAL A 203 -12.15 -13.03 9.05
N TYR A 204 -11.29 -12.26 8.36
CA TYR A 204 -11.33 -12.07 6.91
C TYR A 204 -10.20 -12.79 6.18
N LEU A 205 -9.36 -13.56 6.88
CA LEU A 205 -8.26 -14.28 6.26
C LEU A 205 -8.73 -15.26 5.18
N TYR A 206 -9.89 -15.89 5.40
CA TYR A 206 -10.47 -16.82 4.43
C TYR A 206 -10.76 -16.17 3.07
N GLU A 207 -11.07 -14.88 3.02
CA GLU A 207 -11.32 -14.14 1.78
C GLU A 207 -10.05 -14.02 0.95
N LEU A 208 -8.92 -13.73 1.60
CA LEU A 208 -7.60 -13.72 0.96
C LEU A 208 -7.23 -15.13 0.47
N GLU A 209 -7.32 -16.13 1.35
CA GLU A 209 -6.95 -17.51 0.99
C GLU A 209 -7.83 -18.08 -0.11
N ASP A 210 -9.11 -17.68 -0.19
CA ASP A 210 -10.00 -18.06 -1.26
C ASP A 210 -9.54 -17.49 -2.61
N ALA A 211 -9.16 -16.20 -2.66
CA ALA A 211 -8.58 -15.60 -3.86
C ALA A 211 -7.28 -16.30 -4.26
N LEU A 212 -6.36 -16.52 -3.31
CA LEU A 212 -5.07 -17.17 -3.59
C LEU A 212 -5.26 -18.61 -4.15
N ARG A 213 -6.20 -19.39 -3.60
CA ARG A 213 -6.46 -20.75 -4.08
C ARG A 213 -7.07 -20.78 -5.48
N ASN A 214 -7.98 -19.86 -5.77
CA ASN A 214 -8.69 -19.84 -7.04
C ASN A 214 -7.86 -19.25 -8.19
N PHE A 215 -6.87 -18.38 -7.88
CA PHE A 215 -6.05 -17.70 -8.88
C PHE A 215 -4.54 -17.96 -8.72
N PRO A 216 -4.09 -19.22 -8.83
CA PRO A 216 -2.69 -19.60 -8.59
C PRO A 216 -1.70 -19.07 -9.64
N LYS A 217 -2.20 -18.54 -10.77
CA LYS A 217 -1.38 -17.92 -11.82
C LYS A 217 -1.21 -16.39 -11.64
N THR A 218 -2.01 -15.78 -10.78
CA THR A 218 -1.95 -14.36 -10.49
C THR A 218 -0.92 -14.11 -9.41
N THR A 219 0.00 -13.20 -9.63
CA THR A 219 0.94 -12.73 -8.59
C THR A 219 0.24 -11.73 -7.69
N PHE A 220 0.15 -12.02 -6.41
CA PHE A 220 -0.43 -11.13 -5.42
C PHE A 220 0.64 -10.51 -4.53
N VAL A 221 0.50 -9.21 -4.23
CA VAL A 221 1.28 -8.49 -3.23
C VAL A 221 0.34 -8.04 -2.12
N PHE A 222 0.61 -8.47 -0.90
CA PHE A 222 -0.25 -8.23 0.24
C PHE A 222 0.23 -7.00 1.00
N ALA A 223 -0.43 -5.87 0.76
CA ALA A 223 -0.10 -4.60 1.39
C ALA A 223 -0.17 -4.70 2.92
N HIS A 224 0.87 -4.20 3.59
CA HIS A 224 0.99 -4.17 5.06
C HIS A 224 0.81 -5.55 5.71
N CYS A 225 1.02 -6.64 4.95
CA CYS A 225 0.68 -8.01 5.34
C CYS A 225 -0.75 -8.13 5.91
N GLY A 226 -1.69 -7.27 5.52
CA GLY A 226 -3.08 -7.26 6.00
C GLY A 226 -3.30 -6.70 7.40
N ILE A 227 -2.34 -5.98 7.94
CA ILE A 227 -2.41 -5.33 9.24
C ILE A 227 -2.78 -3.85 9.08
N SER A 228 -3.67 -3.37 9.94
CA SER A 228 -4.02 -1.96 10.09
C SER A 228 -3.85 -1.48 11.54
N ARG A 229 -4.06 -0.18 11.78
CA ARG A 229 -3.92 0.46 13.10
C ARG A 229 -4.75 -0.19 14.22
N ARG A 230 -5.78 -0.94 13.89
CA ARG A 230 -6.74 -1.51 14.84
C ARG A 230 -6.69 -3.03 14.87
N ILE A 231 -5.70 -3.63 14.22
CA ILE A 231 -5.56 -5.09 14.12
C ILE A 231 -4.33 -5.53 14.91
N SER A 232 -4.54 -6.49 15.81
CA SER A 232 -3.49 -7.05 16.66
C SER A 232 -3.66 -8.56 16.80
N VAL A 233 -3.37 -9.30 15.73
CA VAL A 233 -3.46 -10.76 15.73
C VAL A 233 -2.21 -11.37 16.39
N PRO A 234 -2.36 -12.17 17.47
CA PRO A 234 -1.23 -12.79 18.15
C PRO A 234 -0.44 -13.73 17.24
N PHE A 235 0.88 -13.79 17.45
CA PHE A 235 1.78 -14.69 16.70
C PHE A 235 1.69 -14.55 15.19
N TYR A 236 1.48 -13.34 14.70
CA TYR A 236 1.20 -13.04 13.30
C TYR A 236 2.29 -13.55 12.34
N TYR A 237 3.55 -13.54 12.76
CA TYR A 237 4.66 -14.11 11.98
C TYR A 237 4.44 -15.58 11.58
N LYS A 238 3.82 -16.40 12.45
CA LYS A 238 3.51 -17.81 12.11
C LYS A 238 2.46 -17.93 11.01
N MET A 239 1.47 -17.04 11.03
CA MET A 239 0.45 -17.00 9.99
C MET A 239 1.02 -16.51 8.66
N THR A 240 1.88 -15.48 8.69
CA THR A 240 2.60 -15.00 7.51
C THR A 240 3.50 -16.10 6.93
N GLU A 241 4.24 -16.83 7.77
CA GLU A 241 5.04 -17.98 7.34
C GLU A 241 4.20 -19.04 6.65
N ARG A 242 3.08 -19.44 7.26
CA ARG A 242 2.15 -20.42 6.67
C ARG A 242 1.63 -19.95 5.30
N LEU A 243 1.25 -18.70 5.16
CA LEU A 243 0.78 -18.15 3.89
C LEU A 243 1.86 -18.21 2.81
N LEU A 244 3.11 -17.85 3.15
CA LEU A 244 4.24 -17.91 2.21
C LEU A 244 4.61 -19.34 1.80
N ASP A 245 4.54 -20.29 2.73
CA ASP A 245 4.75 -21.71 2.43
C ASP A 245 3.67 -22.28 1.51
N GLN A 246 2.43 -21.87 1.73
CA GLN A 246 1.25 -22.45 1.05
C GLN A 246 1.01 -21.82 -0.32
N TYR A 247 1.35 -20.53 -0.51
CA TYR A 247 1.03 -19.76 -1.71
C TYR A 247 2.29 -19.17 -2.36
N PRO A 248 2.95 -19.89 -3.30
CA PRO A 248 4.20 -19.45 -3.92
C PRO A 248 4.08 -18.16 -4.75
N HIS A 249 2.90 -17.76 -5.14
CA HIS A 249 2.58 -16.55 -5.91
C HIS A 249 2.18 -15.35 -5.04
N LEU A 250 2.28 -15.48 -3.69
CA LEU A 250 2.00 -14.40 -2.74
C LEU A 250 3.30 -13.73 -2.31
N TYR A 251 3.33 -12.42 -2.36
CA TYR A 251 4.40 -11.54 -1.87
C TYR A 251 3.85 -10.66 -0.73
N MET A 252 4.74 -10.14 0.11
CA MET A 252 4.41 -9.33 1.27
C MET A 252 5.02 -7.95 1.14
N ASP A 253 4.21 -6.93 1.37
CA ASP A 253 4.67 -5.57 1.55
C ASP A 253 4.66 -5.23 3.04
N ILE A 254 5.79 -4.76 3.55
CA ILE A 254 5.98 -4.41 4.96
C ILE A 254 5.92 -2.90 5.21
N SER A 255 5.30 -2.14 4.31
CA SER A 255 5.06 -0.72 4.50
C SER A 255 4.07 -0.43 5.65
N TRP A 256 3.97 0.83 6.03
CA TRP A 256 3.03 1.34 7.03
C TRP A 256 3.18 0.73 8.42
N ILE A 257 2.04 0.53 9.08
CA ILE A 257 1.90 0.26 10.52
C ILE A 257 2.45 -1.10 10.95
N ILE A 258 2.43 -2.10 10.08
CA ILE A 258 2.96 -3.43 10.44
C ILE A 258 4.44 -3.36 10.81
N PHE A 259 5.21 -2.50 10.13
CA PHE A 259 6.63 -2.36 10.42
C PHE A 259 6.83 -1.81 11.84
N ASP A 260 6.18 -0.69 12.16
CA ASP A 260 6.40 0.02 13.43
C ASP A 260 5.79 -0.67 14.64
N GLU A 261 4.69 -1.41 14.46
CA GLU A 261 3.95 -2.01 15.59
C GLU A 261 4.29 -3.50 15.81
N ILE A 262 4.73 -4.20 14.75
CA ILE A 262 4.84 -5.66 14.80
C ILE A 262 6.25 -6.16 14.44
N ILE A 263 6.83 -5.63 13.34
CA ILE A 263 8.15 -6.09 12.85
C ILE A 263 9.28 -5.44 13.66
N CYS A 264 9.17 -4.14 13.92
CA CYS A 264 10.20 -3.36 14.60
C CYS A 264 9.59 -2.43 15.67
N PRO A 265 8.86 -2.98 16.68
CA PRO A 265 8.16 -2.18 17.66
C PRO A 265 9.12 -1.31 18.47
N GLY A 266 8.81 -0.01 18.50
CA GLY A 266 9.65 0.95 19.19
C GLY A 266 11.09 1.09 18.65
N GLY A 267 11.32 0.71 17.40
CA GLY A 267 12.64 0.73 16.77
C GLY A 267 13.52 -0.47 17.14
N ILE A 268 12.94 -1.53 17.70
CA ILE A 268 13.65 -2.76 18.06
C ILE A 268 13.17 -3.91 17.18
N PRO A 269 14.00 -4.47 16.30
CA PRO A 269 13.61 -5.58 15.44
C PRO A 269 13.17 -6.81 16.24
N ASP A 270 12.01 -7.36 15.93
CA ASP A 270 11.55 -8.62 16.51
C ASP A 270 12.34 -9.78 15.88
N PRO A 271 13.09 -10.59 16.68
CA PRO A 271 13.91 -11.67 16.13
C PRO A 271 13.13 -12.71 15.33
N ARG A 272 11.84 -12.89 15.63
CA ARG A 272 10.97 -13.86 14.94
C ARG A 272 10.66 -13.38 13.51
N TRP A 273 10.43 -12.07 13.35
CA TRP A 273 10.25 -11.45 12.05
C TRP A 273 11.56 -11.36 11.26
N THR A 274 12.68 -11.11 11.94
CA THR A 274 14.01 -11.15 11.30
C THR A 274 14.27 -12.53 10.68
N VAL A 275 14.04 -13.60 11.43
CA VAL A 275 14.22 -14.99 10.92
C VAL A 275 13.25 -15.28 9.77
N LEU A 276 12.01 -14.86 9.86
CA LEU A 276 11.00 -15.05 8.81
C LEU A 276 11.40 -14.32 7.53
N ILE A 277 11.75 -13.04 7.63
CA ILE A 277 12.10 -12.22 6.48
C ILE A 277 13.44 -12.67 5.88
N GLU A 278 14.41 -13.08 6.69
CA GLU A 278 15.65 -13.69 6.19
C GLU A 278 15.36 -14.92 5.33
N LYS A 279 14.48 -15.82 5.80
CA LYS A 279 14.11 -17.07 5.10
C LYS A 279 13.41 -16.80 3.76
N TYR A 280 12.51 -15.81 3.71
CA TYR A 280 11.68 -15.50 2.54
C TYR A 280 11.99 -14.14 1.92
N SER A 281 13.20 -13.63 2.04
CA SER A 281 13.56 -12.26 1.66
C SER A 281 13.16 -11.88 0.23
N HIS A 282 13.21 -12.85 -0.69
CA HIS A 282 12.79 -12.71 -2.09
C HIS A 282 11.27 -12.61 -2.29
N ARG A 283 10.49 -12.60 -1.21
CA ARG A 283 9.03 -12.49 -1.18
C ARG A 283 8.55 -11.27 -0.41
N PHE A 284 9.48 -10.45 0.12
CA PHE A 284 9.18 -9.23 0.84
C PHE A 284 9.68 -8.00 0.08
N CYS A 285 8.91 -6.92 0.11
CA CYS A 285 9.32 -5.59 -0.29
C CYS A 285 8.94 -4.58 0.78
N LEU A 286 9.60 -3.43 0.79
CA LEU A 286 9.32 -2.32 1.68
C LEU A 286 8.78 -1.12 0.92
N GLY A 287 8.11 -0.20 1.62
CA GLY A 287 7.58 1.02 1.05
C GLY A 287 7.33 2.09 2.09
N SER A 288 7.11 3.31 1.64
CA SER A 288 6.86 4.45 2.52
C SER A 288 5.40 4.53 2.98
N ASP A 289 4.47 4.09 2.16
CA ASP A 289 3.02 4.30 2.29
C ASP A 289 2.67 5.80 2.50
N LEU A 290 3.43 6.68 1.88
CA LEU A 290 3.14 8.11 1.90
C LEU A 290 1.97 8.42 0.97
N VAL A 291 1.07 9.26 1.45
CA VAL A 291 0.01 9.86 0.64
C VAL A 291 0.41 11.31 0.37
N THR A 292 1.00 11.57 -0.79
CA THR A 292 1.41 12.90 -1.32
C THR A 292 2.42 13.70 -0.47
N ARG A 293 2.86 13.20 0.69
CA ARG A 293 3.78 13.90 1.60
C ARG A 293 5.23 13.54 1.32
N PHE A 294 5.68 13.81 0.09
CA PHE A 294 6.98 13.39 -0.43
C PHE A 294 8.16 13.90 0.39
N GLU A 295 8.03 15.06 1.04
CA GLU A 295 9.05 15.62 1.92
C GLU A 295 9.43 14.72 3.11
N ARG A 296 8.57 13.74 3.43
CA ARG A 296 8.80 12.80 4.52
C ARG A 296 9.51 11.51 4.08
N MET A 297 9.71 11.29 2.77
CA MET A 297 10.23 10.04 2.22
C MET A 297 11.51 9.57 2.92
N GLY A 298 12.48 10.45 3.09
CA GLY A 298 13.73 10.11 3.77
C GLY A 298 13.51 9.62 5.21
N ILE A 299 12.58 10.25 5.95
CA ILE A 299 12.26 9.88 7.33
C ILE A 299 11.55 8.51 7.36
N GLU A 300 10.56 8.34 6.50
CA GLU A 300 9.76 7.11 6.48
C GLU A 300 10.58 5.90 6.02
N LEU A 301 11.52 6.07 5.11
CA LEU A 301 12.36 4.96 4.64
C LEU A 301 13.58 4.71 5.52
N SER A 302 14.19 5.72 6.15
CA SER A 302 15.32 5.50 7.06
C SER A 302 14.94 4.73 8.33
N ARG A 303 13.65 4.64 8.67
CA ARG A 303 13.20 3.82 9.81
C ARG A 303 13.49 2.33 9.63
N TYR A 304 13.63 1.86 8.38
CA TYR A 304 13.97 0.47 8.09
C TYR A 304 15.44 0.13 8.39
N ASP A 305 16.34 1.10 8.47
CA ASP A 305 17.78 0.88 8.59
C ASP A 305 18.16 -0.04 9.75
N VAL A 306 17.55 0.18 10.92
CA VAL A 306 17.81 -0.63 12.12
C VAL A 306 17.41 -2.10 11.96
N PHE A 307 16.36 -2.37 11.20
CA PHE A 307 15.92 -3.72 10.88
C PHE A 307 16.79 -4.34 9.78
N LEU A 308 17.10 -3.59 8.73
CA LEU A 308 17.93 -4.05 7.62
C LEU A 308 19.34 -4.42 8.08
N ASP A 309 19.87 -3.76 9.13
CA ASP A 309 21.14 -4.11 9.78
C ASP A 309 21.16 -5.52 10.40
N THR A 310 19.99 -6.11 10.65
CA THR A 310 19.89 -7.46 11.21
C THR A 310 19.83 -8.56 10.15
N LEU A 311 19.67 -8.19 8.88
CA LEU A 311 19.58 -9.13 7.76
C LEU A 311 20.95 -9.40 7.15
N SER A 312 21.09 -10.57 6.50
CA SER A 312 22.23 -10.82 5.63
C SER A 312 22.25 -9.86 4.43
N PRO A 313 23.43 -9.62 3.81
CA PRO A 313 23.50 -8.74 2.63
C PRO A 313 22.57 -9.14 1.49
N ASP A 314 22.39 -10.45 1.27
CA ASP A 314 21.49 -10.97 0.23
C ASP A 314 20.02 -10.72 0.57
N ALA A 315 19.62 -10.98 1.82
CA ALA A 315 18.26 -10.72 2.27
C ALA A 315 17.94 -9.22 2.26
N CYS A 316 18.86 -8.39 2.73
CA CYS A 316 18.74 -6.94 2.66
C CYS A 316 18.55 -6.46 1.20
N SER A 317 19.40 -6.93 0.26
CA SER A 317 19.28 -6.59 -1.17
C SER A 317 17.95 -7.05 -1.77
N ASN A 318 17.43 -8.22 -1.38
CA ASN A 318 16.14 -8.70 -1.83
C ASN A 318 15.00 -7.76 -1.36
N VAL A 319 14.94 -7.48 -0.07
CA VAL A 319 13.87 -6.65 0.53
C VAL A 319 13.91 -5.20 0.03
N CYS A 320 15.12 -4.65 -0.11
CA CYS A 320 15.29 -3.25 -0.53
C CYS A 320 15.03 -3.02 -2.03
N VAL A 321 15.42 -3.95 -2.90
CA VAL A 321 15.45 -3.70 -4.33
C VAL A 321 14.93 -4.88 -5.16
N LYS A 322 15.55 -6.06 -5.06
CA LYS A 322 15.36 -7.13 -6.05
C LYS A 322 13.94 -7.65 -6.13
N THR A 323 13.23 -7.74 -5.01
CA THR A 323 11.84 -8.23 -5.00
C THR A 323 10.93 -7.28 -5.73
N ALA A 324 10.97 -5.99 -5.41
CA ALA A 324 10.13 -4.98 -6.06
C ALA A 324 10.51 -4.81 -7.54
N ASP A 325 11.82 -4.79 -7.88
CA ASP A 325 12.27 -4.71 -9.26
C ASP A 325 11.78 -5.92 -10.08
N GLY A 326 11.93 -7.12 -9.54
CA GLY A 326 11.44 -8.36 -10.17
C GLY A 326 9.93 -8.44 -10.35
N LEU A 327 9.16 -7.77 -9.50
CA LEU A 327 7.70 -7.72 -9.60
C LEU A 327 7.23 -6.70 -10.65
N TYR A 328 7.75 -5.48 -10.62
CA TYR A 328 7.15 -4.33 -11.29
C TYR A 328 7.96 -3.77 -12.46
N ASN A 329 9.24 -4.11 -12.59
CA ASN A 329 10.10 -3.60 -13.66
C ASN A 329 10.24 -4.62 -14.81
N ARG A 330 9.13 -5.24 -15.21
CA ARG A 330 9.06 -6.24 -16.27
C ARG A 330 8.68 -5.62 -17.62
#